data_f992778f5bce56b0da62cc3a331ae634
#
_entry.id   f992778f5bce56b0da62cc3a331ae634
#
_cell.length_a   1.000
_cell.length_b   1.000
_cell.length_c   1.000
_cell.angle_alpha   90.00
_cell.angle_beta   90.00
_cell.angle_gamma   90.00
#
_symmetry.space_group_name_H-M   'P 1'
#
loop_
_entity.id
_entity.type
_entity.pdbx_description
1 polymer ?
#
loop_
_entity_poly.entity_id
_entity_poly.type
_entity_poly.pdbx_seq_one_letter_code
_entity_poly.pdbx_strand_id
1 'polypeptide(L)'
;MAIGFRILDRKTSVDLQTAKKFLNLPVANVSDCMSRLTAGRSRIRPMHKSGQLAGPALTVKTRPGDNLMLHKAIDLAEPGDIIVCDAGGDLTNSLMGELMLSYALKSGVSGFVLNGAIRDAEAFLDINLPVFAAGVSHRGPYKDGPGEINVSVAIDGMVIKPGDLI
;
A
#
# COMPACT_ATOMS: atom_id res chain seq x y z
N MET A 1 -12.24 -4.58 -20.19
CA MET A 1 -12.21 -5.42 -18.97
C MET A 1 -13.43 -5.09 -18.13
N ALA A 2 -14.01 -6.08 -17.46
CA ALA A 2 -15.18 -5.87 -16.60
C ALA A 2 -14.80 -5.14 -15.31
N ILE A 3 -15.72 -4.33 -14.77
CA ILE A 3 -15.59 -3.74 -13.42
C ILE A 3 -15.36 -4.89 -12.42
N GLY A 4 -14.41 -4.72 -11.50
CA GLY A 4 -14.01 -5.74 -10.55
C GLY A 4 -12.82 -6.61 -10.99
N PHE A 5 -12.41 -6.55 -12.27
CA PHE A 5 -11.21 -7.22 -12.79
C PHE A 5 -10.50 -6.34 -13.82
N ARG A 6 -10.13 -5.12 -13.41
CA ARG A 6 -9.45 -4.16 -14.28
C ARG A 6 -8.02 -3.90 -13.82
N ILE A 7 -7.12 -3.84 -14.79
CA ILE A 7 -5.78 -3.29 -14.63
C ILE A 7 -5.71 -2.12 -15.59
N LEU A 8 -5.65 -0.91 -15.05
CA LEU A 8 -5.60 0.33 -15.81
C LEU A 8 -4.17 0.85 -15.89
N ASP A 9 -3.90 1.68 -16.89
CA ASP A 9 -2.63 2.38 -16.99
C ASP A 9 -2.56 3.53 -15.99
N ARG A 10 -1.39 3.71 -15.37
CA ARG A 10 -1.07 4.87 -14.53
C ARG A 10 -0.70 6.05 -15.46
N LYS A 11 -1.66 6.96 -15.68
CA LYS A 11 -1.51 8.07 -16.62
C LYS A 11 -0.58 9.19 -16.13
N THR A 12 -0.51 9.38 -14.84
CA THR A 12 0.29 10.42 -14.18
C THR A 12 0.99 9.81 -12.98
N SER A 13 2.17 10.31 -12.65
CA SER A 13 2.92 9.84 -11.48
C SER A 13 3.82 10.96 -10.99
N VAL A 14 3.96 11.11 -9.67
CA VAL A 14 5.05 11.90 -9.12
C VAL A 14 6.38 11.27 -9.53
N ASP A 15 7.35 12.08 -9.88
CA ASP A 15 8.70 11.60 -10.17
C ASP A 15 9.44 11.23 -8.88
N LEU A 16 10.35 10.25 -8.97
CA LEU A 16 11.09 9.74 -7.82
C LEU A 16 12.02 10.77 -7.19
N GLN A 17 12.52 11.75 -7.97
CA GLN A 17 13.39 12.79 -7.43
C GLN A 17 12.58 13.74 -6.52
N THR A 18 11.38 14.09 -6.94
CA THR A 18 10.45 14.87 -6.11
C THR A 18 10.03 14.07 -4.87
N ALA A 19 9.64 12.81 -5.02
CA ALA A 19 9.24 11.96 -3.91
C ALA A 19 10.35 11.86 -2.84
N LYS A 20 11.59 11.65 -3.24
CA LYS A 20 12.74 11.57 -2.32
C LYS A 20 12.94 12.81 -1.45
N LYS A 21 12.53 14.00 -1.91
CA LYS A 21 12.62 15.23 -1.09
C LYS A 21 11.70 15.17 0.13
N PHE A 22 10.61 14.40 0.07
CA PHE A 22 9.65 14.26 1.16
C PHE A 22 10.13 13.30 2.25
N LEU A 23 11.10 12.42 1.98
CA LEU A 23 11.65 11.50 3.00
C LEU A 23 12.25 12.22 4.22
N ASN A 24 12.63 13.48 4.09
CA ASN A 24 13.22 14.26 5.19
C ASN A 24 12.23 15.26 5.82
N LEU A 25 10.97 15.27 5.38
CA LEU A 25 9.96 16.18 5.88
C LEU A 25 9.08 15.47 6.94
N PRO A 26 8.84 16.07 8.10
CA PRO A 26 7.87 15.57 9.05
C PRO A 26 6.46 15.52 8.40
N VAL A 27 5.83 14.35 8.38
CA VAL A 27 4.51 14.18 7.74
C VAL A 27 3.43 15.09 8.36
N ALA A 28 3.54 15.41 9.65
CA ALA A 28 2.64 16.36 10.31
C ALA A 28 2.71 17.76 9.68
N ASN A 29 3.92 18.24 9.34
CA ASN A 29 4.10 19.53 8.69
C ASN A 29 3.52 19.54 7.27
N VAL A 30 3.67 18.42 6.54
CA VAL A 30 3.04 18.26 5.21
C VAL A 30 1.52 18.37 5.33
N SER A 31 0.93 17.62 6.28
CA SER A 31 -0.51 17.67 6.55
C SER A 31 -1.00 19.06 6.95
N ASP A 32 -0.22 19.79 7.77
CA ASP A 32 -0.54 21.16 8.16
C ASP A 32 -0.59 22.09 6.96
N CYS A 33 0.38 21.97 6.03
CA CYS A 33 0.40 22.72 4.77
C CYS A 33 -0.78 22.38 3.84
N MET A 34 -1.36 21.19 3.98
CA MET A 34 -2.58 20.77 3.29
C MET A 34 -3.87 21.12 4.06
N SER A 35 -3.79 22.06 4.98
CA SER A 35 -4.91 22.54 5.82
C SER A 35 -5.58 21.42 6.65
N ARG A 36 -4.90 20.32 6.89
CA ARG A 36 -5.38 19.13 7.63
C ARG A 36 -6.65 18.49 7.04
N LEU A 37 -6.94 18.77 5.76
CA LEU A 37 -8.13 18.24 5.08
C LEU A 37 -7.93 16.80 4.57
N THR A 38 -6.66 16.41 4.33
CA THR A 38 -6.31 15.13 3.77
C THR A 38 -5.41 14.38 4.75
N ALA A 39 -5.95 13.38 5.40
CA ALA A 39 -5.17 12.47 6.24
C ALA A 39 -5.92 11.14 6.43
N GLY A 40 -5.19 10.05 6.41
CA GLY A 40 -5.69 8.77 6.89
C GLY A 40 -5.95 8.84 8.41
N ARG A 41 -6.85 8.00 8.90
CA ARG A 41 -7.12 7.89 10.34
C ARG A 41 -6.05 7.06 11.04
N SER A 42 -6.13 7.05 12.35
CA SER A 42 -5.13 6.44 13.24
C SER A 42 -5.05 4.90 13.20
N ARG A 43 -5.88 4.23 12.38
CA ARG A 43 -5.94 2.77 12.30
C ARG A 43 -4.72 2.16 11.60
N ILE A 44 -4.21 2.82 10.57
CA ILE A 44 -3.02 2.38 9.85
C ILE A 44 -1.79 2.62 10.72
N ARG A 45 -0.99 1.58 10.94
CA ARG A 45 0.18 1.60 11.83
C ARG A 45 1.41 1.04 11.13
N PRO A 46 2.62 1.48 11.48
CA PRO A 46 3.85 0.89 10.97
C PRO A 46 4.00 -0.55 11.49
N MET A 47 4.36 -1.46 10.59
CA MET A 47 4.66 -2.86 10.86
C MET A 47 6.17 -3.15 10.74
N HIS A 48 6.97 -2.14 10.47
CA HIS A 48 8.43 -2.16 10.36
C HIS A 48 9.07 -1.43 11.53
N LYS A 49 10.38 -1.64 11.77
CA LYS A 49 11.09 -1.05 12.92
C LYS A 49 11.34 0.44 12.74
N SER A 50 11.76 0.84 11.55
CA SER A 50 12.21 2.20 11.27
C SER A 50 12.19 2.47 9.77
N GLY A 51 12.28 3.74 9.41
CA GLY A 51 12.27 4.21 8.02
C GLY A 51 11.03 4.99 7.68
N GLN A 52 11.16 5.78 6.63
CA GLN A 52 10.10 6.60 6.07
C GLN A 52 9.70 6.07 4.70
N LEU A 53 8.52 6.42 4.28
CA LEU A 53 7.92 6.04 3.02
C LEU A 53 7.70 7.29 2.19
N ALA A 54 8.22 7.34 0.97
CA ALA A 54 7.85 8.35 -0.02
C ALA A 54 8.07 7.83 -1.43
N GLY A 55 7.02 7.85 -2.25
CA GLY A 55 7.06 7.37 -3.63
C GLY A 55 5.71 7.48 -4.32
N PRO A 56 5.66 7.16 -5.62
CA PRO A 56 4.42 7.15 -6.37
C PRO A 56 3.52 5.98 -5.99
N ALA A 57 2.22 6.24 -5.88
CA ALA A 57 1.22 5.25 -5.55
C ALA A 57 0.94 4.29 -6.72
N LEU A 58 1.11 2.99 -6.50
CA LEU A 58 0.47 1.94 -7.28
C LEU A 58 -0.77 1.47 -6.49
N THR A 59 -1.94 1.90 -6.91
CA THR A 59 -3.16 1.65 -6.13
C THR A 59 -3.81 0.33 -6.48
N VAL A 60 -4.29 -0.36 -5.45
CA VAL A 60 -4.99 -1.65 -5.54
C VAL A 60 -6.28 -1.58 -4.75
N LYS A 61 -7.38 -1.97 -5.38
CA LYS A 61 -8.64 -2.23 -4.71
C LYS A 61 -8.94 -3.70 -4.76
N THR A 62 -9.20 -4.32 -3.63
CA THR A 62 -9.50 -5.76 -3.56
C THR A 62 -10.71 -6.04 -2.67
N ARG A 63 -11.34 -7.19 -2.91
CA ARG A 63 -12.35 -7.72 -1.97
C ARG A 63 -11.69 -7.93 -0.60
N PRO A 64 -12.38 -7.62 0.50
CA PRO A 64 -11.89 -7.93 1.85
C PRO A 64 -11.40 -9.38 1.97
N GLY A 65 -10.21 -9.57 2.52
CA GLY A 65 -9.60 -10.89 2.71
C GLY A 65 -9.02 -11.56 1.46
N ASP A 66 -9.00 -10.88 0.30
CA ASP A 66 -8.45 -11.41 -0.95
C ASP A 66 -7.17 -10.67 -1.37
N ASN A 67 -6.17 -11.39 -1.89
CA ASN A 67 -4.91 -10.78 -2.29
C ASN A 67 -4.48 -11.05 -3.75
N LEU A 68 -5.37 -11.53 -4.61
CA LEU A 68 -5.05 -11.79 -6.02
C LEU A 68 -4.46 -10.56 -6.70
N MET A 69 -5.14 -9.41 -6.59
CA MET A 69 -4.69 -8.18 -7.22
C MET A 69 -3.48 -7.54 -6.52
N LEU A 70 -3.27 -7.82 -5.24
CA LEU A 70 -2.05 -7.40 -4.55
C LEU A 70 -0.81 -8.16 -5.06
N HIS A 71 -0.92 -9.47 -5.30
CA HIS A 71 0.13 -10.24 -5.98
C HIS A 71 0.42 -9.65 -7.36
N LYS A 72 -0.63 -9.39 -8.14
CA LYS A 72 -0.45 -8.84 -9.49
C LYS A 72 0.16 -7.43 -9.48
N ALA A 73 -0.13 -6.63 -8.46
CA ALA A 73 0.45 -5.31 -8.32
C ALA A 73 1.96 -5.38 -8.07
N ILE A 74 2.45 -6.36 -7.29
CA ILE A 74 3.90 -6.55 -7.09
C ILE A 74 4.60 -6.88 -8.42
N ASP A 75 3.96 -7.69 -9.30
CA ASP A 75 4.50 -7.99 -10.63
C ASP A 75 4.57 -6.77 -11.57
N LEU A 76 3.67 -5.81 -11.37
CA LEU A 76 3.54 -4.61 -12.20
C LEU A 76 4.27 -3.39 -11.64
N ALA A 77 4.73 -3.48 -10.41
CA ALA A 77 5.40 -2.36 -9.74
C ALA A 77 6.70 -1.99 -10.42
N GLU A 78 6.93 -0.69 -10.55
CA GLU A 78 8.21 -0.13 -10.95
C GLU A 78 9.09 0.14 -9.71
N PRO A 79 10.42 0.09 -9.84
CA PRO A 79 11.30 0.42 -8.71
C PRO A 79 10.98 1.81 -8.14
N GLY A 80 10.75 1.87 -6.84
CA GLY A 80 10.36 3.10 -6.14
C GLY A 80 8.86 3.23 -5.87
N ASP A 81 8.03 2.40 -6.46
CA ASP A 81 6.58 2.41 -6.22
C ASP A 81 6.23 2.06 -4.78
N ILE A 82 5.15 2.67 -4.31
CA ILE A 82 4.48 2.32 -3.07
C ILE A 82 3.13 1.71 -3.40
N ILE A 83 2.93 0.47 -2.98
CA ILE A 83 1.66 -0.21 -3.22
C ILE A 83 0.66 0.18 -2.14
N VAL A 84 -0.42 0.84 -2.56
CA VAL A 84 -1.51 1.28 -1.68
C VAL A 84 -2.73 0.42 -1.92
N CYS A 85 -3.05 -0.46 -0.98
CA CYS A 85 -4.12 -1.45 -1.12
C CYS A 85 -5.29 -1.14 -0.19
N ASP A 86 -6.46 -0.91 -0.79
CA ASP A 86 -7.73 -0.84 -0.06
C ASP A 86 -8.45 -2.19 -0.11
N ALA A 87 -8.46 -2.88 1.03
CA ALA A 87 -9.20 -4.13 1.26
C ALA A 87 -10.38 -3.92 2.24
N GLY A 88 -10.95 -2.72 2.26
CA GLY A 88 -12.11 -2.39 3.11
C GLY A 88 -11.82 -2.37 4.61
N GLY A 89 -10.55 -2.47 5.01
CA GLY A 89 -10.16 -2.49 6.42
C GLY A 89 -10.46 -3.81 7.13
N ASP A 90 -10.69 -4.89 6.39
CA ASP A 90 -10.91 -6.22 6.96
C ASP A 90 -9.65 -6.74 7.67
N LEU A 91 -9.83 -7.28 8.85
CA LEU A 91 -8.78 -7.89 9.67
C LEU A 91 -8.97 -9.41 9.85
N THR A 92 -9.96 -9.99 9.19
CA THR A 92 -10.25 -11.42 9.30
C THR A 92 -9.16 -12.25 8.64
N ASN A 93 -8.74 -11.84 7.43
CA ASN A 93 -7.69 -12.50 6.67
C ASN A 93 -6.52 -11.53 6.44
N SER A 94 -5.29 -12.06 6.49
CA SER A 94 -4.11 -11.28 6.11
C SER A 94 -4.05 -11.10 4.59
N LEU A 95 -3.57 -9.96 4.13
CA LEU A 95 -3.35 -9.68 2.70
C LEU A 95 -1.97 -10.18 2.25
N MET A 96 -0.96 -10.07 3.11
CA MET A 96 0.41 -10.50 2.79
C MET A 96 1.15 -10.99 4.03
N GLY A 97 2.20 -11.77 3.78
CA GLY A 97 3.15 -12.26 4.76
C GLY A 97 4.58 -12.20 4.23
N GLU A 98 5.51 -12.90 4.89
CA GLU A 98 6.94 -12.89 4.62
C GLU A 98 7.32 -13.16 3.15
N LEU A 99 6.72 -14.17 2.52
CA LEU A 99 7.05 -14.54 1.14
C LEU A 99 6.75 -13.40 0.15
N MET A 100 5.60 -12.75 0.30
CA MET A 100 5.22 -11.61 -0.54
C MET A 100 6.10 -10.40 -0.26
N LEU A 101 6.43 -10.15 1.01
CA LEU A 101 7.32 -9.06 1.41
C LEU A 101 8.70 -9.21 0.80
N SER A 102 9.27 -10.42 0.87
CA SER A 102 10.57 -10.75 0.28
C SER A 102 10.57 -10.62 -1.25
N TYR A 103 9.47 -11.03 -1.90
CA TYR A 103 9.31 -10.88 -3.34
C TYR A 103 9.21 -9.42 -3.76
N ALA A 104 8.40 -8.62 -3.05
CA ALA A 104 8.26 -7.20 -3.30
C ALA A 104 9.57 -6.43 -3.16
N LEU A 105 10.38 -6.76 -2.14
CA LEU A 105 11.70 -6.17 -1.95
C LEU A 105 12.61 -6.43 -3.17
N LYS A 106 12.61 -7.67 -3.68
CA LYS A 106 13.39 -8.05 -4.88
C LYS A 106 12.89 -7.35 -6.14
N SER A 107 11.60 -7.05 -6.22
CA SER A 107 10.98 -6.32 -7.35
C SER A 107 11.21 -4.81 -7.27
N GLY A 108 11.87 -4.29 -6.23
CA GLY A 108 12.17 -2.87 -6.07
C GLY A 108 11.03 -2.03 -5.52
N VAL A 109 9.97 -2.65 -5.00
CA VAL A 109 8.88 -1.96 -4.28
C VAL A 109 9.46 -1.24 -3.06
N SER A 110 9.15 0.04 -2.90
CA SER A 110 9.68 0.86 -1.79
C SER A 110 8.87 0.74 -0.49
N GLY A 111 7.67 0.21 -0.56
CA GLY A 111 6.86 -0.05 0.63
C GLY A 111 5.37 -0.24 0.34
N PHE A 112 4.59 -0.35 1.42
CA PHE A 112 3.16 -0.64 1.35
C PHE A 112 2.35 0.21 2.32
N VAL A 113 1.12 0.55 1.90
CA VAL A 113 0.05 1.02 2.77
C VAL A 113 -1.16 0.11 2.56
N LEU A 114 -1.52 -0.68 3.57
CA LEU A 114 -2.51 -1.74 3.48
C LEU A 114 -3.71 -1.44 4.40
N ASN A 115 -4.85 -1.12 3.82
CA ASN A 115 -6.11 -1.06 4.56
C ASN A 115 -6.66 -2.47 4.80
N GLY A 116 -5.91 -3.27 5.55
CA GLY A 116 -6.16 -4.67 5.88
C GLY A 116 -5.07 -5.21 6.79
N ALA A 117 -5.09 -6.52 7.08
CA ALA A 117 -4.14 -7.17 7.97
C ALA A 117 -2.93 -7.76 7.21
N ILE A 118 -1.82 -7.93 7.93
CA ILE A 118 -0.68 -8.75 7.54
C ILE A 118 -0.61 -10.00 8.42
N ARG A 119 0.29 -10.95 8.07
CA ARG A 119 0.74 -12.05 8.94
C ARG A 119 2.27 -12.07 9.01
N ASP A 120 2.84 -12.97 9.77
CA ASP A 120 4.30 -13.11 9.92
C ASP A 120 4.97 -11.79 10.37
N ALA A 121 4.39 -11.13 11.39
CA ALA A 121 4.75 -9.76 11.78
C ALA A 121 6.24 -9.60 12.13
N GLU A 122 6.90 -10.64 12.66
CA GLU A 122 8.32 -10.62 12.99
C GLU A 122 9.18 -10.45 11.72
N ALA A 123 8.80 -11.08 10.60
CA ALA A 123 9.50 -10.94 9.34
C ALA A 123 9.47 -9.49 8.80
N PHE A 124 8.37 -8.77 9.05
CA PHE A 124 8.28 -7.34 8.68
C PHE A 124 9.24 -6.47 9.50
N LEU A 125 9.43 -6.82 10.76
CA LEU A 125 10.42 -6.15 11.59
C LEU A 125 11.85 -6.45 11.15
N ASP A 126 12.14 -7.67 10.74
CA ASP A 126 13.50 -8.10 10.38
C ASP A 126 13.92 -7.62 8.98
N ILE A 127 13.04 -7.75 8.00
CA ILE A 127 13.27 -7.25 6.63
C ILE A 127 13.28 -5.71 6.61
N ASN A 128 12.48 -5.09 7.48
CA ASN A 128 12.41 -3.65 7.68
C ASN A 128 12.08 -2.83 6.40
N LEU A 129 11.37 -3.43 5.43
CA LEU A 129 10.75 -2.67 4.35
C LEU A 129 9.60 -1.84 4.95
N PRO A 130 9.47 -0.53 4.64
CA PRO A 130 8.37 0.28 5.15
C PRO A 130 6.99 -0.29 4.76
N VAL A 131 6.25 -0.78 5.74
CA VAL A 131 4.89 -1.28 5.59
C VAL A 131 4.01 -0.70 6.69
N PHE A 132 2.89 -0.12 6.27
CA PHE A 132 1.85 0.39 7.14
C PHE A 132 0.58 -0.44 6.92
N ALA A 133 0.00 -1.01 7.96
CA ALA A 133 -1.18 -1.86 7.86
C ALA A 133 -2.18 -1.60 8.99
N ALA A 134 -3.42 -2.05 8.81
CA ALA A 134 -4.49 -1.86 9.79
C ALA A 134 -4.44 -2.88 10.93
N GLY A 135 -3.72 -4.00 10.79
CA GLY A 135 -3.61 -4.99 11.85
C GLY A 135 -2.85 -6.24 11.43
N VAL A 136 -2.91 -7.25 12.31
CA VAL A 136 -2.26 -8.56 12.11
C VAL A 136 -3.29 -9.66 12.26
N SER A 137 -3.29 -10.65 11.35
CA SER A 137 -4.12 -11.84 11.41
C SER A 137 -3.34 -13.02 10.84
N HIS A 138 -3.33 -14.16 11.55
CA HIS A 138 -2.66 -15.37 11.08
C HIS A 138 -3.39 -16.07 9.91
N ARG A 139 -4.68 -15.76 9.72
CA ARG A 139 -5.52 -16.42 8.72
C ARG A 139 -5.12 -15.98 7.31
N GLY A 140 -4.82 -16.95 6.44
CA GLY A 140 -4.42 -16.71 5.06
C GLY A 140 -5.53 -16.10 4.20
N PRO A 141 -5.16 -15.40 3.11
CA PRO A 141 -6.09 -14.74 2.21
C PRO A 141 -6.73 -15.72 1.22
N TYR A 142 -7.84 -15.29 0.61
CA TYR A 142 -8.34 -15.82 -0.64
C TYR A 142 -7.51 -15.27 -1.82
N LYS A 143 -7.60 -15.91 -3.01
CA LYS A 143 -6.92 -15.52 -4.24
C LYS A 143 -7.84 -15.61 -5.45
N ASP A 144 -9.08 -15.20 -5.27
CA ASP A 144 -10.14 -15.37 -6.27
C ASP A 144 -10.58 -14.04 -6.90
N GLY A 145 -10.20 -12.92 -6.30
CA GLY A 145 -10.74 -11.62 -6.62
C GLY A 145 -12.20 -11.46 -6.12
N PRO A 146 -12.92 -10.45 -6.58
CA PRO A 146 -12.51 -9.42 -7.54
C PRO A 146 -11.49 -8.42 -6.98
N GLY A 147 -10.94 -7.60 -7.90
CA GLY A 147 -10.08 -6.49 -7.55
C GLY A 147 -9.64 -5.70 -8.78
N GLU A 148 -9.04 -4.53 -8.54
CA GLU A 148 -8.64 -3.60 -9.61
C GLU A 148 -7.31 -2.94 -9.27
N ILE A 149 -6.51 -2.64 -10.29
CA ILE A 149 -5.22 -1.95 -10.15
C ILE A 149 -5.28 -0.62 -10.91
N ASN A 150 -4.63 0.41 -10.36
CA ASN A 150 -4.61 1.77 -10.88
C ASN A 150 -6.01 2.39 -10.98
N VAL A 151 -6.86 2.14 -9.99
CA VAL A 151 -8.11 2.86 -9.73
C VAL A 151 -7.94 3.73 -8.49
N SER A 152 -8.76 4.78 -8.35
CA SER A 152 -8.78 5.56 -7.10
C SER A 152 -9.24 4.66 -5.95
N VAL A 153 -8.54 4.73 -4.82
CA VAL A 153 -8.87 4.00 -3.59
C VAL A 153 -9.16 4.99 -2.47
N ALA A 154 -9.80 4.54 -1.40
CA ALA A 154 -10.05 5.35 -0.22
C ALA A 154 -9.61 4.59 1.04
N ILE A 155 -8.69 5.18 1.79
CA ILE A 155 -8.26 4.66 3.08
C ILE A 155 -8.72 5.61 4.18
N ASP A 156 -9.64 5.14 5.01
CA ASP A 156 -10.23 5.92 6.11
C ASP A 156 -10.74 7.32 5.72
N GLY A 157 -11.25 7.45 4.49
CA GLY A 157 -11.79 8.70 3.95
C GLY A 157 -10.79 9.53 3.14
N MET A 158 -9.51 9.20 3.15
CA MET A 158 -8.51 9.81 2.29
C MET A 158 -8.52 9.13 0.91
N VAL A 159 -8.84 9.88 -0.13
CA VAL A 159 -8.80 9.40 -1.51
C VAL A 159 -7.35 9.46 -2.02
N ILE A 160 -6.90 8.35 -2.59
CA ILE A 160 -5.57 8.21 -3.19
C ILE A 160 -5.76 7.77 -4.64
N LYS A 161 -5.14 8.51 -5.56
CA LYS A 161 -5.16 8.22 -6.99
C LYS A 161 -3.87 7.53 -7.42
N PRO A 162 -3.89 6.75 -8.52
CA PRO A 162 -2.66 6.22 -9.11
C PRO A 162 -1.65 7.34 -9.39
N GLY A 163 -0.41 7.16 -8.93
CA GLY A 163 0.68 8.11 -9.11
C GLY A 163 0.75 9.26 -8.10
N ASP A 164 -0.19 9.36 -7.17
CA ASP A 164 -0.09 10.32 -6.07
C ASP A 164 1.18 10.08 -5.25
N LEU A 165 1.71 11.14 -4.62
CA LEU A 165 2.79 11.04 -3.65
C LEU A 165 2.26 10.46 -2.33
N ILE A 166 2.86 9.37 -1.89
CA ILE A 166 2.63 8.74 -0.59
C ILE A 166 3.79 9.08 0.33
#